data_6590cc6526103c0bf131853370a8997f
#
_entry.id   6590cc6526103c0bf131853370a8997f
#
_cell.length_a   1.000
_cell.length_b   1.000
_cell.length_c   1.000
_cell.angle_alpha   90.00
_cell.angle_beta   90.00
_cell.angle_gamma   90.00
#
_symmetry.space_group_name_H-M   'P 1'
#
loop_
_entity.id
_entity.type
_entity.pdbx_description
1 polymer ?
#
loop_
_entity_poly.entity_id
_entity_poly.type
_entity_poly.pdbx_seq_one_letter_code
_entity_poly.pdbx_strand_id
1 'polypeptide(L)'
;MKQILKDWGKELWIAEEAEYGGKILIIRENKSTSQHYHKDKKETIYCFKGLVDIILTDKTVTLREGGDITLFPRTIHTIIGKKDSILFEVSTPQLADIVRIQENRKKTSKT
;
A
#
# COMPACT_ATOMS: atom_id res chain seq x y z
N MET A 1 2.24 14.21 13.47
CA MET A 1 1.84 13.23 12.45
C MET A 1 2.17 13.78 11.08
N LYS A 2 2.80 12.98 10.25
CA LYS A 2 3.18 13.41 8.90
C LYS A 2 2.08 13.02 7.92
N GLN A 3 1.76 13.90 6.99
CA GLN A 3 0.79 13.62 5.94
C GLN A 3 1.50 13.74 4.59
N ILE A 4 1.34 12.72 3.75
CA ILE A 4 1.96 12.70 2.43
C ILE A 4 0.85 12.52 1.40
N LEU A 5 0.74 13.49 0.50
CA LEU A 5 -0.27 13.43 -0.56
C LEU A 5 0.22 12.55 -1.70
N LYS A 6 -0.70 11.78 -2.25
CA LYS A 6 -0.43 10.84 -3.34
C LYS A 6 -1.48 11.02 -4.42
N ASP A 7 -1.18 10.55 -5.63
CA ASP A 7 -2.16 10.58 -6.70
C ASP A 7 -3.41 9.78 -6.35
N TRP A 8 -3.27 8.76 -5.54
CA TRP A 8 -4.38 7.88 -5.18
C TRP A 8 -5.09 8.28 -3.89
N GLY A 9 -4.59 9.27 -3.18
CA GLY A 9 -5.15 9.69 -1.90
C GLY A 9 -4.08 10.25 -1.01
N LYS A 10 -3.88 9.64 0.15
CA LYS A 10 -2.83 10.13 1.06
C LYS A 10 -2.45 9.11 2.10
N GLU A 11 -1.27 9.30 2.68
CA GLU A 11 -0.76 8.51 3.79
C GLU A 11 -0.67 9.41 5.01
N LEU A 12 -1.12 8.91 6.13
CA LEU A 12 -0.93 9.57 7.42
C LEU A 12 0.02 8.68 8.21
N TRP A 13 1.19 9.19 8.53
CA TRP A 13 2.18 8.42 9.28
C TRP A 13 1.90 8.64 10.76
N ILE A 14 1.27 7.66 11.39
CA ILE A 14 0.81 7.83 12.76
C ILE A 14 1.79 7.30 13.80
N ALA A 15 2.74 6.48 13.40
CA ALA A 15 3.76 5.96 14.32
C ALA A 15 5.08 5.78 13.56
N GLU A 16 6.10 6.50 13.98
CA GLU A 16 7.47 6.36 13.45
C GLU A 16 8.38 6.10 14.63
N GLU A 17 8.33 4.88 15.16
CA GLU A 17 9.12 4.53 16.32
C GLU A 17 10.31 3.66 15.92
N ALA A 18 11.26 3.51 16.83
CA ALA A 18 12.44 2.70 16.53
C ALA A 18 12.08 1.24 16.32
N GLU A 19 11.00 0.79 16.95
CA GLU A 19 10.63 -0.63 16.94
C GLU A 19 9.49 -0.96 16.01
N TYR A 20 8.69 0.01 15.59
CA TYR A 20 7.52 -0.26 14.74
C TYR A 20 7.09 0.99 13.98
N GLY A 21 6.27 0.78 12.96
CA GLY A 21 5.68 1.87 12.21
C GLY A 21 4.20 1.67 12.04
N GLY A 22 3.51 2.76 11.74
CA GLY A 22 2.08 2.69 11.46
C GLY A 22 1.64 3.81 10.55
N LYS A 23 0.74 3.48 9.63
CA LYS A 23 0.19 4.45 8.69
C LYS A 23 -1.29 4.22 8.53
N ILE A 24 -1.99 5.28 8.16
CA ILE A 24 -3.34 5.17 7.65
C ILE A 24 -3.25 5.53 6.18
N LEU A 25 -3.78 4.66 5.32
CA LEU A 25 -3.80 4.91 3.89
C LEU A 25 -5.23 5.23 3.49
N ILE A 26 -5.43 6.38 2.85
CA ILE A 26 -6.75 6.76 2.37
C ILE A 26 -6.67 6.69 0.86
N ILE A 27 -7.39 5.72 0.28
CA ILE A 27 -7.32 5.42 -1.15
C ILE A 27 -8.65 5.72 -1.79
N ARG A 28 -8.63 6.52 -2.86
CA ARG A 28 -9.85 6.86 -3.55
C ARG A 28 -10.24 5.77 -4.53
N GLU A 29 -11.53 5.68 -4.77
CA GLU A 29 -12.10 4.71 -5.70
C GLU A 29 -11.43 4.80 -7.06
N ASN A 30 -11.09 3.65 -7.63
CA ASN A 30 -10.45 3.51 -8.93
C ASN A 30 -9.04 4.08 -9.02
N LYS A 31 -8.42 4.34 -7.88
CA LYS A 31 -7.02 4.77 -7.85
C LYS A 31 -6.18 3.64 -7.30
N SER A 32 -4.90 3.65 -7.65
CA SER A 32 -4.00 2.61 -7.21
C SER A 32 -2.65 3.16 -6.80
N THR A 33 -2.00 2.45 -5.90
CA THR A 33 -0.61 2.74 -5.55
C THR A 33 0.27 2.30 -6.71
N SER A 34 1.53 2.70 -6.67
CA SER A 34 2.50 2.16 -7.63
C SER A 34 2.69 0.67 -7.34
N GLN A 35 3.19 -0.06 -8.33
CA GLN A 35 3.64 -1.41 -8.11
C GLN A 35 5.00 -1.31 -7.43
N HIS A 36 5.17 -1.97 -6.31
CA HIS A 36 6.40 -1.83 -5.53
C HIS A 36 6.59 -2.99 -4.57
N TYR A 37 7.75 -3.02 -3.92
CA TYR A 37 7.99 -3.93 -2.83
C TYR A 37 8.83 -3.19 -1.78
N HIS A 38 8.95 -3.80 -0.60
CA HIS A 38 9.80 -3.27 0.46
C HIS A 38 10.94 -4.25 0.68
N LYS A 39 12.15 -3.77 0.81
CA LYS A 39 13.31 -4.65 0.96
C LYS A 39 13.31 -5.35 2.30
N ASP A 40 13.07 -4.60 3.34
CA ASP A 40 13.18 -5.12 4.70
C ASP A 40 11.91 -5.00 5.51
N LYS A 41 10.99 -4.15 5.09
CA LYS A 41 9.76 -3.89 5.84
C LYS A 41 8.78 -5.03 5.69
N LYS A 42 8.25 -5.48 6.82
CA LYS A 42 7.13 -6.40 6.87
C LYS A 42 5.94 -5.62 7.37
N GLU A 43 4.79 -5.78 6.76
CA GLU A 43 3.62 -4.99 7.11
C GLU A 43 2.36 -5.83 7.09
N THR A 44 1.39 -5.43 7.91
CA THR A 44 0.05 -6.00 7.85
C THR A 44 -0.88 -4.86 7.52
N ILE A 45 -1.72 -5.08 6.51
CA ILE A 45 -2.69 -4.09 6.06
C ILE A 45 -4.07 -4.59 6.46
N TYR A 46 -4.83 -3.73 7.14
CA TYR A 46 -6.17 -4.03 7.61
C TYR A 46 -7.13 -3.07 6.94
N CYS A 47 -8.19 -3.61 6.34
CA CYS A 47 -9.18 -2.77 5.68
C CYS A 47 -10.21 -2.32 6.72
N PHE A 48 -10.14 -1.05 7.10
CA PHE A 48 -11.05 -0.49 8.09
C PHE A 48 -12.38 -0.11 7.43
N LYS A 49 -12.32 0.47 6.24
CA LYS A 49 -13.51 0.85 5.48
C LYS A 49 -13.26 0.67 4.01
N GLY A 50 -14.29 0.29 3.29
CA GLY A 50 -14.23 0.23 1.84
C GLY A 50 -13.93 -1.15 1.30
N LEU A 51 -13.24 -1.18 0.16
CA LEU A 51 -12.97 -2.41 -0.55
C LEU A 51 -11.74 -2.18 -1.41
N VAL A 52 -10.73 -3.01 -1.26
CA VAL A 52 -9.50 -2.89 -2.08
C VAL A 52 -9.08 -4.24 -2.61
N ASP A 53 -8.39 -4.22 -3.74
CA ASP A 53 -7.70 -5.39 -4.26
C ASP A 53 -6.22 -5.22 -4.04
N ILE A 54 -5.58 -6.24 -3.50
CA ILE A 54 -4.13 -6.29 -3.38
C ILE A 54 -3.66 -7.21 -4.49
N ILE A 55 -2.98 -6.65 -5.47
CA ILE A 55 -2.52 -7.40 -6.63
C ILE A 55 -1.11 -7.90 -6.35
N LEU A 56 -0.96 -9.21 -6.27
CA LEU A 56 0.33 -9.84 -6.06
C LEU A 56 0.80 -10.43 -7.38
N THR A 57 1.99 -10.99 -7.42
CA THR A 57 2.54 -11.53 -8.64
C THR A 57 1.69 -12.67 -9.20
N ASP A 58 1.16 -13.51 -8.33
CA ASP A 58 0.47 -14.72 -8.76
C ASP A 58 -1.02 -14.74 -8.45
N LYS A 59 -1.54 -13.71 -7.82
CA LYS A 59 -2.96 -13.70 -7.46
C LYS A 59 -3.39 -12.32 -7.00
N THR A 60 -4.69 -12.14 -6.89
CA THR A 60 -5.28 -10.92 -6.34
C THR A 60 -6.04 -11.31 -5.07
N VAL A 61 -5.81 -10.56 -4.01
CA VAL A 61 -6.50 -10.76 -2.75
C VAL A 61 -7.39 -9.55 -2.52
N THR A 62 -8.69 -9.79 -2.38
CA THR A 62 -9.64 -8.71 -2.13
C THR A 62 -9.83 -8.58 -0.63
N LEU A 63 -9.64 -7.38 -0.11
CA LEU A 63 -9.89 -7.09 1.30
C LEU A 63 -11.19 -6.32 1.43
N ARG A 64 -12.13 -6.90 2.17
CA ARG A 64 -13.36 -6.22 2.57
C ARG A 64 -13.15 -5.66 3.96
N GLU A 65 -14.10 -4.88 4.43
CA GLU A 65 -14.00 -4.33 5.79
C GLU A 65 -13.76 -5.46 6.78
N GLY A 66 -12.75 -5.29 7.60
CA GLY A 66 -12.35 -6.29 8.59
C GLY A 66 -11.31 -7.28 8.09
N GLY A 67 -11.01 -7.27 6.80
CA GLY A 67 -10.02 -8.20 6.23
C GLY A 67 -8.62 -7.65 6.38
N ASP A 68 -7.64 -8.55 6.38
CA ASP A 68 -6.25 -8.15 6.49
C ASP A 68 -5.36 -9.06 5.68
N ILE A 69 -4.15 -8.59 5.42
CA ILE A 69 -3.12 -9.36 4.74
C ILE A 69 -1.77 -8.93 5.28
N THR A 70 -0.87 -9.89 5.47
CA THR A 70 0.51 -9.58 5.85
C THR A 70 1.38 -9.74 4.62
N LEU A 71 2.14 -8.69 4.34
CA LEU A 71 3.05 -8.67 3.20
C LEU A 71 4.47 -8.77 3.75
N PHE A 72 5.16 -9.82 3.35
CA PHE A 72 6.53 -10.04 3.79
C PHE A 72 7.49 -9.22 2.93
N PRO A 73 8.72 -9.00 3.40
CA PRO A 73 9.69 -8.25 2.61
C PRO A 73 9.82 -8.82 1.21
N ARG A 74 10.02 -7.94 0.24
CA ARG A 74 10.25 -8.29 -1.17
C ARG A 74 9.04 -8.86 -1.89
N THR A 75 7.86 -8.75 -1.32
CA THR A 75 6.63 -9.14 -2.00
C THR A 75 6.16 -7.99 -2.88
N ILE A 76 6.15 -8.20 -4.17
CA ILE A 76 5.70 -7.17 -5.12
C ILE A 76 4.19 -7.05 -5.05
N HIS A 77 3.70 -5.84 -4.90
CA HIS A 77 2.26 -5.63 -4.77
C HIS A 77 1.81 -4.25 -5.24
N THR A 78 0.52 -4.15 -5.52
CA THR A 78 -0.17 -2.91 -5.86
C THR A 78 -1.50 -2.96 -5.14
N ILE A 79 -1.95 -1.84 -4.61
CA ILE A 79 -3.26 -1.76 -3.95
C ILE A 79 -4.16 -0.91 -4.83
N ILE A 80 -5.33 -1.44 -5.17
CA ILE A 80 -6.30 -0.71 -5.97
C ILE A 80 -7.55 -0.49 -5.13
N GLY A 81 -8.02 0.76 -5.04
CA GLY A 81 -9.26 1.06 -4.38
C GLY A 81 -10.44 0.70 -5.27
N LYS A 82 -11.26 -0.24 -4.84
CA LYS A 82 -12.48 -0.57 -5.56
C LYS A 82 -13.60 0.34 -5.11
N LYS A 83 -13.43 0.94 -3.94
CA LYS A 83 -14.28 1.98 -3.39
C LYS A 83 -13.35 2.91 -2.62
N ASP A 84 -13.84 4.07 -2.23
CA ASP A 84 -13.08 4.93 -1.32
C ASP A 84 -12.80 4.10 -0.08
N SER A 85 -11.56 4.00 0.32
CA SER A 85 -11.15 3.06 1.35
C SER A 85 -10.20 3.68 2.36
N ILE A 86 -10.24 3.16 3.56
CA ILE A 86 -9.34 3.54 4.63
C ILE A 86 -8.67 2.25 5.12
N LEU A 87 -7.36 2.21 5.01
CA LEU A 87 -6.58 1.05 5.43
C LEU A 87 -5.66 1.45 6.56
N PHE A 88 -5.45 0.52 7.48
CA PHE A 88 -4.44 0.70 8.52
C PHE A 88 -3.27 -0.20 8.17
N GLU A 89 -2.08 0.35 8.24
CA GLU A 89 -0.86 -0.40 8.01
C GLU A 89 -0.06 -0.39 9.30
N VAL A 90 0.27 -1.56 9.82
CA VAL A 90 1.20 -1.68 10.95
C VAL A 90 2.40 -2.44 10.44
N SER A 91 3.59 -2.02 10.82
CA SER A 91 4.78 -2.57 10.19
C SER A 91 6.00 -2.52 11.07
N THR A 92 7.05 -3.18 10.61
CA THR A 92 8.39 -2.95 11.12
C THR A 92 8.76 -1.50 10.81
N PRO A 93 9.80 -0.94 11.42
CA PRO A 93 9.99 0.52 11.39
C PRO A 93 10.47 1.15 10.09
N GLN A 94 10.77 0.37 9.06
CA GLN A 94 11.33 0.92 7.83
C GLN A 94 10.24 1.56 6.97
N LEU A 95 9.62 2.64 7.43
CA LEU A 95 8.47 3.24 6.74
C LEU A 95 8.78 3.81 5.36
N ALA A 96 9.99 4.27 5.15
CA ALA A 96 10.35 4.84 3.86
C ALA A 96 10.99 3.82 2.91
N ASP A 97 11.03 2.56 3.31
CA ASP A 97 11.64 1.50 2.51
C ASP A 97 10.68 1.10 1.40
N ILE A 98 10.86 1.63 0.23
CA ILE A 98 10.02 1.32 -0.90
C ILE A 98 10.87 1.29 -2.17
N VAL A 99 10.70 0.22 -2.96
CA VAL A 99 11.34 0.12 -4.26
C VAL A 99 10.24 0.03 -5.30
N ARG A 100 10.08 1.08 -6.08
CA ARG A 100 9.05 1.13 -7.12
C ARG A 100 9.55 0.43 -8.35
N ILE A 101 8.67 -0.35 -8.96
CA ILE A 101 9.03 -1.05 -10.18
C ILE A 101 8.74 -0.13 -11.33
N GLN A 102 9.81 0.24 -12.07
CA GLN A 102 9.66 1.10 -13.23
C GLN A 102 9.21 0.24 -14.37
N GLU A 103 8.01 0.53 -14.84
CA GLU A 103 7.46 -0.25 -15.91
C GLU A 103 7.94 0.27 -17.25
N ASN A 104 8.30 -0.63 -18.11
CA ASN A 104 8.69 -0.19 -19.41
C ASN A 104 7.49 0.34 -20.12
N ARG A 105 6.33 -0.12 -19.76
CA ARG A 105 5.15 0.36 -20.41
C ARG A 105 4.97 1.84 -20.17
N LYS A 106 5.64 2.34 -19.21
CA LYS A 106 5.51 3.72 -18.98
C LYS A 106 6.11 4.41 -20.12
N LYS A 107 7.11 3.86 -20.64
CA LYS A 107 7.75 4.47 -21.72
C LYS A 107 6.91 4.23 -22.89
N THR A 108 6.28 3.12 -22.93
CA THR A 108 5.48 2.85 -24.08
C THR A 108 4.22 3.63 -24.00
N SER A 109 3.84 4.00 -22.84
CA SER A 109 2.61 4.74 -22.75
C SER A 109 2.76 6.06 -23.42
N LYS A 110 3.96 6.42 -23.69
CA LYS A 110 4.15 7.63 -24.36
C LYS A 110 3.83 7.32 -25.70
N THR A 111 3.70 6.24 -25.95
CA THR A 111 3.34 5.95 -27.28
C THR A 111 1.87 5.92 -27.40
#